data_ade2718fb6b1b594128111d40a5eb477
#
_entry.id   ade2718fb6b1b594128111d40a5eb477
#
_cell.length_a   1.000
_cell.length_b   1.000
_cell.length_c   1.000
_cell.angle_alpha   90.00
_cell.angle_beta   90.00
_cell.angle_gamma   90.00
#
_symmetry.space_group_name_H-M   'P 1'
#
loop_
_entity.id
_entity.type
_entity.pdbx_description
1 polymer ?
#
loop_
_entity_poly.entity_id
_entity_poly.type
_entity_poly.pdbx_seq_one_letter_code
_entity_poly.pdbx_strand_id
1 'polypeptide(L)'
;EGQYLLGTSLARPILAKKQIEIARIEGAEYVSHGSTGKGNDQVRFELGYYALNPDIKVIAPWKDPVFLEEFKGRTNMINYAKKYDIEITASKKRPYSEDENLMHISHEAGILEDPSKRPNDDVFTISNTVKNAPDSETLIEITFENGTPLCVKNLDDGTEKTDPLELFNYLNEIGGENGIGQD
;
A
#
# COMPACT_ATOMS: atom_id res chain seq x y z
N GLU A 1 -18.06 -9.35 3.20
CA GLU A 1 -18.95 -8.74 2.21
C GLU A 1 -18.20 -8.22 0.97
N GLY A 2 -16.87 -8.23 0.93
CA GLY A 2 -16.07 -8.05 -0.28
C GLY A 2 -15.92 -6.63 -0.83
N GLN A 3 -16.43 -5.62 -0.15
CA GLN A 3 -16.35 -4.23 -0.62
C GLN A 3 -15.05 -3.53 -0.24
N TYR A 4 -14.46 -3.83 0.92
CA TYR A 4 -13.19 -3.29 1.35
C TYR A 4 -12.26 -4.39 1.83
N LEU A 5 -11.14 -4.59 1.14
CA LEU A 5 -10.29 -5.77 1.30
C LEU A 5 -9.42 -5.75 2.57
N LEU A 6 -9.34 -4.63 3.30
CA LEU A 6 -8.54 -4.49 4.53
C LEU A 6 -7.06 -4.91 4.39
N GLY A 7 -6.49 -4.76 3.19
CA GLY A 7 -5.12 -5.18 2.89
C GLY A 7 -4.07 -4.58 3.83
N THR A 8 -4.23 -3.31 4.20
CA THR A 8 -3.36 -2.62 5.16
C THR A 8 -3.35 -3.31 6.53
N SER A 9 -4.49 -3.83 6.99
CA SER A 9 -4.58 -4.53 8.27
C SER A 9 -3.82 -5.86 8.29
N LEU A 10 -3.62 -6.48 7.13
CA LEU A 10 -2.79 -7.68 6.97
C LEU A 10 -1.32 -7.33 6.71
N ALA A 11 -1.06 -6.30 5.92
CA ALA A 11 0.30 -5.92 5.51
C ALA A 11 1.15 -5.47 6.71
N ARG A 12 0.64 -4.60 7.59
CA ARG A 12 1.44 -4.04 8.70
C ARG A 12 1.91 -5.10 9.70
N PRO A 13 1.08 -6.06 10.16
CA PRO A 13 1.55 -7.16 11.01
C PRO A 13 2.61 -8.06 10.33
N ILE A 14 2.50 -8.31 9.03
CA ILE A 14 3.48 -9.09 8.27
C ILE A 14 4.81 -8.34 8.21
N LEU A 15 4.80 -7.03 7.94
CA LEU A 15 5.99 -6.18 7.96
C LEU A 15 6.61 -6.13 9.36
N ALA A 16 5.80 -5.95 10.41
CA ALA A 16 6.27 -5.96 11.79
C ALA A 16 6.96 -7.28 12.15
N LYS A 17 6.37 -8.42 11.76
CA LYS A 17 6.97 -9.74 11.94
C LYS A 17 8.34 -9.82 11.26
N LYS A 18 8.44 -9.37 10.01
CA LYS A 18 9.69 -9.42 9.25
C LYS A 18 10.77 -8.52 9.85
N GLN A 19 10.40 -7.33 10.31
CA GLN A 19 11.33 -6.44 11.02
C GLN A 19 11.87 -7.06 12.31
N ILE A 20 11.03 -7.72 13.13
CA ILE A 20 11.48 -8.41 14.34
C ILE A 20 12.36 -9.61 14.02
N GLU A 21 12.07 -10.37 12.97
CA GLU A 21 12.96 -11.45 12.50
C GLU A 21 14.35 -10.92 12.15
N ILE A 22 14.41 -9.84 11.37
CA ILE A 22 15.67 -9.19 10.99
C ILE A 22 16.38 -8.61 12.21
N ALA A 23 15.66 -7.92 13.10
CA ALA A 23 16.24 -7.36 14.32
C ALA A 23 16.92 -8.44 15.18
N ARG A 24 16.34 -9.64 15.26
CA ARG A 24 16.97 -10.79 15.98
C ARG A 24 18.23 -11.28 15.29
N ILE A 25 18.23 -11.35 13.96
CA ILE A 25 19.40 -11.80 13.18
C ILE A 25 20.56 -10.82 13.34
N GLU A 26 20.26 -9.52 13.27
CA GLU A 26 21.25 -8.44 13.36
C GLU A 26 21.61 -8.05 14.81
N GLY A 27 20.97 -8.61 15.82
CA GLY A 27 21.16 -8.22 17.23
C GLY A 27 20.71 -6.80 17.53
N ALA A 28 19.73 -6.27 16.78
CA ALA A 28 19.24 -4.93 16.95
C ALA A 28 18.29 -4.82 18.15
N GLU A 29 18.50 -3.81 18.99
CA GLU A 29 17.66 -3.51 20.15
C GLU A 29 16.47 -2.59 19.80
N TYR A 30 16.49 -1.99 18.60
CA TYR A 30 15.52 -1.03 18.15
C TYR A 30 14.95 -1.41 16.80
N VAL A 31 13.66 -1.14 16.62
CA VAL A 31 12.97 -1.09 15.32
C VAL A 31 12.36 0.30 15.12
N SER A 32 12.10 0.68 13.88
CA SER A 32 11.55 2.00 13.58
C SER A 32 10.41 1.91 12.57
N HIS A 33 9.47 2.85 12.67
CA HIS A 33 8.44 3.08 11.68
C HIS A 33 8.17 4.57 11.47
N GLY A 34 7.70 4.94 10.29
CA GLY A 34 7.37 6.32 9.90
C GLY A 34 5.88 6.67 10.01
N SER A 35 5.08 5.84 10.69
CA SER A 35 3.64 6.07 10.82
C SER A 35 3.36 7.29 11.70
N THR A 36 2.28 8.02 11.39
CA THR A 36 1.83 9.16 12.20
C THR A 36 1.49 8.73 13.63
N GLY A 37 1.77 9.60 14.61
CA GLY A 37 1.66 9.26 16.03
C GLY A 37 0.24 9.01 16.57
N LYS A 38 -0.79 9.17 15.73
CA LYS A 38 -2.22 8.98 16.08
C LYS A 38 -2.97 8.07 15.10
N GLY A 39 -2.26 7.46 14.15
CA GLY A 39 -2.86 6.65 13.10
C GLY A 39 -2.99 5.18 13.45
N ASN A 40 -3.84 4.48 12.72
CA ASN A 40 -4.05 3.05 12.85
C ASN A 40 -2.77 2.24 12.57
N ASP A 41 -1.93 2.70 11.67
CA ASP A 41 -0.69 2.00 11.30
C ASP A 41 0.34 2.00 12.42
N GLN A 42 0.46 3.10 13.17
CA GLN A 42 1.29 3.14 14.36
C GLN A 42 0.91 2.03 15.34
N VAL A 43 -0.40 1.89 15.62
CA VAL A 43 -0.92 0.86 16.53
C VAL A 43 -0.63 -0.54 16.00
N ARG A 44 -0.86 -0.79 14.71
CA ARG A 44 -0.62 -2.10 14.07
C ARG A 44 0.85 -2.50 14.14
N PHE A 45 1.78 -1.58 13.84
CA PHE A 45 3.21 -1.83 13.95
C PHE A 45 3.64 -2.11 15.39
N GLU A 46 3.35 -1.20 16.32
CA GLU A 46 3.83 -1.31 17.70
C GLU A 46 3.24 -2.52 18.42
N LEU A 47 1.94 -2.81 18.27
CA LEU A 47 1.36 -4.03 18.83
C LEU A 47 1.95 -5.30 18.22
N GLY A 48 2.24 -5.28 16.90
CA GLY A 48 2.94 -6.39 16.23
C GLY A 48 4.34 -6.61 16.78
N TYR A 49 5.11 -5.54 16.98
CA TYR A 49 6.45 -5.62 17.56
C TYR A 49 6.42 -6.20 18.99
N TYR A 50 5.59 -5.64 19.88
CA TYR A 50 5.53 -6.07 21.28
C TYR A 50 4.96 -7.48 21.46
N ALA A 51 4.05 -7.90 20.57
CA ALA A 51 3.55 -9.29 20.58
C ALA A 51 4.65 -10.30 20.24
N LEU A 52 5.62 -9.92 19.40
CA LEU A 52 6.71 -10.79 18.94
C LEU A 52 7.99 -10.65 19.76
N ASN A 53 8.25 -9.48 20.31
CA ASN A 53 9.39 -9.17 21.17
C ASN A 53 9.01 -8.04 22.13
N PRO A 54 8.54 -8.36 23.36
CA PRO A 54 8.11 -7.36 24.33
C PRO A 54 9.19 -6.37 24.77
N ASP A 55 10.46 -6.73 24.67
CA ASP A 55 11.60 -5.92 25.12
C ASP A 55 12.15 -5.02 24.01
N ILE A 56 11.66 -5.12 22.78
CA ILE A 56 12.13 -4.31 21.67
C ILE A 56 11.78 -2.84 21.88
N LYS A 57 12.72 -1.97 21.62
CA LYS A 57 12.52 -0.51 21.68
C LYS A 57 12.06 -0.01 20.30
N VAL A 58 11.11 0.92 20.30
CA VAL A 58 10.54 1.47 19.06
C VAL A 58 10.93 2.92 18.89
N ILE A 59 11.49 3.24 17.73
CA ILE A 59 11.74 4.62 17.29
C ILE A 59 10.57 5.02 16.41
N ALA A 60 9.73 5.92 16.92
CA ALA A 60 8.55 6.46 16.23
C ALA A 60 8.66 8.00 16.17
N PRO A 61 9.31 8.58 15.15
CA PRO A 61 9.59 10.01 15.09
C PRO A 61 8.36 10.90 15.24
N TRP A 62 7.22 10.48 14.67
CA TRP A 62 5.95 11.22 14.78
C TRP A 62 5.31 11.22 16.17
N LYS A 63 5.96 10.60 17.16
CA LYS A 63 5.60 10.67 18.59
C LYS A 63 6.63 11.49 19.37
N ASP A 64 7.75 11.85 18.76
CA ASP A 64 8.83 12.63 19.39
C ASP A 64 8.52 14.13 19.31
N PRO A 65 8.42 14.84 20.45
CA PRO A 65 8.17 16.27 20.48
C PRO A 65 9.21 17.09 19.72
N VAL A 66 10.49 16.70 19.77
CA VAL A 66 11.57 17.41 19.07
C VAL A 66 11.39 17.31 17.55
N PHE A 67 11.06 16.11 17.06
CA PHE A 67 10.75 15.91 15.64
C PHE A 67 9.53 16.72 15.21
N LEU A 68 8.49 16.77 16.03
CA LEU A 68 7.26 17.52 15.75
C LEU A 68 7.44 19.05 15.77
N GLU A 69 8.42 19.56 16.52
CA GLU A 69 8.79 20.98 16.47
C GLU A 69 9.43 21.36 15.13
N GLU A 70 10.26 20.48 14.57
CA GLU A 70 10.92 20.70 13.28
C GLU A 70 9.96 20.45 12.11
N PHE A 71 9.19 19.39 12.15
CA PHE A 71 8.31 18.95 11.07
C PHE A 71 6.83 19.20 11.40
N LYS A 72 6.38 20.46 11.28
CA LYS A 72 5.00 20.87 11.57
C LYS A 72 3.99 20.46 10.51
N GLY A 73 4.45 19.91 9.38
CA GLY A 73 3.60 19.47 8.29
C GLY A 73 4.34 19.14 7.00
N ARG A 74 3.57 18.77 5.98
CA ARG A 74 4.08 18.30 4.68
C ARG A 74 5.05 19.28 4.00
N THR A 75 4.80 20.59 4.12
CA THR A 75 5.66 21.61 3.51
C THR A 75 7.08 21.61 4.12
N ASN A 76 7.19 21.45 5.45
CA ASN A 76 8.49 21.35 6.11
C ASN A 76 9.27 20.13 5.63
N MET A 77 8.60 18.98 5.49
CA MET A 77 9.20 17.73 4.99
C MET A 77 9.68 17.87 3.54
N ILE A 78 8.87 18.47 2.66
CA ILE A 78 9.27 18.73 1.27
C ILE A 78 10.48 19.65 1.19
N ASN A 79 10.53 20.68 2.02
CA ASN A 79 11.68 21.59 2.06
C ASN A 79 12.93 20.90 2.59
N TYR A 80 12.78 20.05 3.58
CA TYR A 80 13.88 19.24 4.12
C TYR A 80 14.41 18.26 3.06
N ALA A 81 13.52 17.54 2.38
CA ALA A 81 13.90 16.63 1.30
C ALA A 81 14.67 17.36 0.19
N LYS A 82 14.21 18.54 -0.23
CA LYS A 82 14.91 19.37 -1.21
C LYS A 82 16.29 19.83 -0.73
N LYS A 83 16.40 20.22 0.56
CA LYS A 83 17.66 20.68 1.14
C LYS A 83 18.74 19.60 1.14
N TYR A 84 18.34 18.35 1.32
CA TYR A 84 19.24 17.20 1.44
C TYR A 84 19.23 16.28 0.20
N ASP A 85 18.65 16.74 -0.91
CA ASP A 85 18.56 15.99 -2.18
C ASP A 85 17.94 14.58 -2.02
N ILE A 86 16.93 14.49 -1.14
CA ILE A 86 16.17 13.25 -0.93
C ILE A 86 15.09 13.17 -2.00
N GLU A 87 15.15 12.11 -2.79
CA GLU A 87 14.11 11.82 -3.79
C GLU A 87 12.75 11.57 -3.13
N ILE A 88 11.72 12.30 -3.55
CA ILE A 88 10.35 12.13 -3.10
C ILE A 88 9.40 12.07 -4.28
N THR A 89 8.50 11.10 -4.27
CA THR A 89 7.42 10.97 -5.26
C THR A 89 6.28 11.95 -5.03
N ALA A 90 6.14 12.44 -3.78
CA ALA A 90 5.10 13.37 -3.41
C ALA A 90 5.28 14.74 -4.06
N SER A 91 4.31 15.17 -4.85
CA SER A 91 4.29 16.50 -5.45
C SER A 91 3.09 17.31 -4.96
N LYS A 92 3.20 18.67 -5.06
CA LYS A 92 2.05 19.56 -4.80
C LYS A 92 0.89 19.33 -5.80
N LYS A 93 1.14 18.63 -6.91
CA LYS A 93 0.16 18.38 -7.98
C LYS A 93 -0.75 17.18 -7.71
N ARG A 94 -0.34 16.25 -6.81
CA ARG A 94 -1.18 15.13 -6.37
C ARG A 94 -1.54 15.33 -4.90
N PRO A 95 -2.72 15.88 -4.61
CA PRO A 95 -3.11 16.23 -3.23
C PRO A 95 -3.56 15.04 -2.41
N TYR A 96 -3.74 13.87 -3.03
CA TYR A 96 -4.20 12.66 -2.37
C TYR A 96 -3.11 12.05 -1.47
N SER A 97 -3.54 11.45 -0.37
CA SER A 97 -2.74 10.48 0.39
C SER A 97 -3.07 9.10 -0.15
N GLU A 98 -2.06 8.31 -0.47
CA GLU A 98 -2.20 7.00 -1.09
C GLU A 98 -1.69 5.93 -0.13
N ASP A 99 -2.47 4.86 0.05
CA ASP A 99 -2.08 3.65 0.78
C ASP A 99 -2.21 2.45 -0.15
N GLU A 100 -1.08 2.07 -0.74
CA GLU A 100 -0.97 0.98 -1.69
C GLU A 100 -0.44 -0.28 -1.00
N ASN A 101 -1.04 -1.41 -1.34
CA ASN A 101 -0.59 -2.74 -0.95
C ASN A 101 -0.90 -3.74 -2.07
N LEU A 102 -0.50 -5.00 -1.91
CA LEU A 102 -0.69 -6.02 -2.94
C LEU A 102 -2.17 -6.22 -3.33
N MET A 103 -3.10 -5.98 -2.42
CA MET A 103 -4.53 -6.26 -2.64
C MET A 103 -5.31 -5.07 -3.19
N HIS A 104 -4.90 -3.85 -2.87
CA HIS A 104 -5.60 -2.64 -3.31
C HIS A 104 -4.76 -1.38 -3.07
N ILE A 105 -5.22 -0.29 -3.66
CA ILE A 105 -4.80 1.06 -3.31
C ILE A 105 -6.01 1.84 -2.80
N SER A 106 -5.86 2.59 -1.72
CA SER A 106 -6.84 3.55 -1.25
C SER A 106 -6.30 4.97 -1.33
N HIS A 107 -7.19 5.89 -1.62
CA HIS A 107 -6.88 7.32 -1.75
C HIS A 107 -7.71 8.10 -0.75
N GLU A 108 -7.10 9.07 -0.08
CA GLU A 108 -7.77 9.97 0.86
C GLU A 108 -7.21 11.38 0.76
N ALA A 109 -7.84 12.33 1.44
CA ALA A 109 -7.49 13.75 1.49
C ALA A 109 -7.75 14.53 0.19
N GLY A 110 -7.44 15.82 0.21
CA GLY A 110 -7.59 16.72 -0.93
C GLY A 110 -9.06 16.89 -1.36
N ILE A 111 -9.31 16.78 -2.66
CA ILE A 111 -10.67 16.94 -3.22
C ILE A 111 -11.65 15.88 -2.73
N LEU A 112 -11.13 14.70 -2.28
CA LEU A 112 -11.97 13.59 -1.79
C LEU A 112 -12.66 13.90 -0.46
N GLU A 113 -12.21 14.92 0.27
CA GLU A 113 -12.85 15.36 1.51
C GLU A 113 -14.15 16.16 1.27
N ASP A 114 -14.37 16.61 0.04
CA ASP A 114 -15.60 17.34 -0.35
C ASP A 114 -16.54 16.39 -1.10
N PRO A 115 -17.58 15.84 -0.44
CA PRO A 115 -18.49 14.87 -1.06
C PRO A 115 -19.34 15.46 -2.20
N SER A 116 -19.34 16.77 -2.38
CA SER A 116 -20.01 17.43 -3.51
C SER A 116 -19.19 17.40 -4.80
N LYS A 117 -17.91 17.03 -4.73
CA LYS A 117 -16.99 16.98 -5.87
C LYS A 117 -16.71 15.56 -6.30
N ARG A 118 -16.83 15.34 -7.60
CA ARG A 118 -16.41 14.08 -8.19
C ARG A 118 -14.87 13.99 -8.19
N PRO A 119 -14.28 12.84 -7.82
CA PRO A 119 -12.85 12.59 -8.03
C PRO A 119 -12.46 12.75 -9.50
N ASN A 120 -11.25 13.23 -9.73
CA ASN A 120 -10.69 13.25 -11.09
C ASN A 120 -10.29 11.82 -11.50
N ASP A 121 -10.26 11.56 -12.80
CA ASP A 121 -9.88 10.25 -13.34
C ASP A 121 -8.42 9.88 -13.00
N ASP A 122 -7.57 10.85 -12.63
CA ASP A 122 -6.17 10.63 -12.21
C ASP A 122 -6.01 10.01 -10.82
N VAL A 123 -7.11 9.86 -10.07
CA VAL A 123 -7.12 9.10 -8.81
C VAL A 123 -6.90 7.60 -9.06
N PHE A 124 -7.35 7.08 -10.19
CA PHE A 124 -7.20 5.68 -10.54
C PHE A 124 -5.80 5.42 -11.11
N THR A 125 -4.86 5.01 -10.26
CA THR A 125 -3.45 4.84 -10.64
C THR A 125 -3.11 3.43 -11.10
N ILE A 126 -3.86 2.41 -10.64
CA ILE A 126 -3.62 1.00 -10.94
C ILE A 126 -4.69 0.37 -11.84
N SER A 127 -5.74 1.13 -12.18
CA SER A 127 -6.79 0.65 -13.07
C SER A 127 -7.19 1.72 -14.09
N ASN A 128 -7.50 1.28 -15.29
CA ASN A 128 -8.06 2.14 -16.34
C ASN A 128 -9.47 2.58 -15.96
N THR A 129 -9.84 3.80 -16.35
CA THR A 129 -11.24 4.18 -16.34
C THR A 129 -12.01 3.39 -17.41
N VAL A 130 -13.32 3.28 -17.27
CA VAL A 130 -14.18 2.62 -18.29
C VAL A 130 -13.95 3.16 -19.70
N LYS A 131 -13.61 4.44 -19.83
CA LYS A 131 -13.31 5.07 -21.14
C LYS A 131 -12.00 4.61 -21.77
N ASN A 132 -11.05 4.20 -20.93
CA ASN A 132 -9.69 3.82 -21.35
C ASN A 132 -9.49 2.31 -21.32
N ALA A 133 -10.48 1.56 -20.82
CA ALA A 133 -10.48 0.10 -20.89
C ALA A 133 -10.62 -0.38 -22.35
N PRO A 134 -10.07 -1.56 -22.69
CA PRO A 134 -10.24 -2.16 -24.02
C PRO A 134 -11.71 -2.38 -24.36
N ASP A 135 -12.07 -2.24 -25.66
CA ASP A 135 -13.40 -2.61 -26.16
C ASP A 135 -13.55 -4.13 -26.38
N SER A 136 -12.44 -4.87 -26.38
CA SER A 136 -12.42 -6.33 -26.49
C SER A 136 -12.30 -6.98 -25.12
N GLU A 137 -12.97 -8.10 -24.94
CA GLU A 137 -12.82 -8.93 -23.75
C GLU A 137 -11.42 -9.56 -23.66
N THR A 138 -10.94 -9.78 -22.45
CA THR A 138 -9.75 -10.59 -22.16
C THR A 138 -10.20 -11.86 -21.44
N LEU A 139 -9.92 -13.02 -22.03
CA LEU A 139 -10.33 -14.31 -21.49
C LEU A 139 -9.20 -14.93 -20.66
N ILE A 140 -9.49 -15.23 -19.40
CA ILE A 140 -8.55 -15.89 -18.49
C ILE A 140 -9.18 -17.18 -17.91
N GLU A 141 -8.31 -18.15 -17.65
CA GLU A 141 -8.65 -19.37 -16.92
C GLU A 141 -7.87 -19.39 -15.61
N ILE A 142 -8.56 -19.63 -14.48
CA ILE A 142 -7.91 -19.75 -13.16
C ILE A 142 -8.17 -21.16 -12.64
N THR A 143 -7.09 -21.90 -12.37
CA THR A 143 -7.15 -23.24 -11.77
C THR A 143 -7.06 -23.11 -10.25
N PHE A 144 -7.99 -23.76 -9.54
CA PHE A 144 -8.03 -23.80 -8.08
C PHE A 144 -7.87 -25.21 -7.55
N GLU A 145 -7.18 -25.33 -6.41
CA GLU A 145 -7.18 -26.54 -5.58
C GLU A 145 -7.54 -26.15 -4.14
N ASN A 146 -8.59 -26.75 -3.60
CA ASN A 146 -9.09 -26.47 -2.24
C ASN A 146 -9.28 -24.96 -1.95
N GLY A 147 -9.72 -24.17 -2.94
CA GLY A 147 -9.93 -22.73 -2.84
C GLY A 147 -8.67 -21.89 -3.00
N THR A 148 -7.51 -22.50 -3.20
CA THR A 148 -6.24 -21.80 -3.47
C THR A 148 -6.02 -21.70 -4.98
N PRO A 149 -5.79 -20.51 -5.55
CA PRO A 149 -5.45 -20.40 -6.96
C PRO A 149 -4.02 -20.92 -7.20
N LEU A 150 -3.88 -21.83 -8.16
CA LEU A 150 -2.60 -22.47 -8.50
C LEU A 150 -2.04 -21.98 -9.83
N CYS A 151 -2.89 -21.55 -10.73
CA CYS A 151 -2.49 -21.13 -12.07
C CYS A 151 -3.48 -20.10 -12.59
N VAL A 152 -2.97 -19.10 -13.29
CA VAL A 152 -3.75 -18.24 -14.17
C VAL A 152 -3.19 -18.35 -15.58
N LYS A 153 -4.06 -18.49 -16.54
CA LYS A 153 -3.72 -18.55 -17.96
C LYS A 153 -4.55 -17.54 -18.74
N ASN A 154 -3.89 -16.72 -19.52
CA ASN A 154 -4.52 -15.85 -20.50
C ASN A 154 -4.77 -16.69 -21.77
N LEU A 155 -6.02 -16.78 -22.21
CA LEU A 155 -6.41 -17.60 -23.35
C LEU A 155 -6.15 -16.90 -24.68
N ASP A 156 -5.92 -15.58 -24.66
CA ASP A 156 -5.70 -14.80 -25.88
C ASP A 156 -4.24 -14.87 -26.34
N ASP A 157 -3.28 -14.82 -25.41
CA ASP A 157 -1.84 -14.80 -25.72
C ASP A 157 -1.07 -16.02 -25.19
N GLY A 158 -1.72 -16.87 -24.38
CA GLY A 158 -1.13 -18.09 -23.81
C GLY A 158 -0.21 -17.84 -22.60
N THR A 159 -0.14 -16.61 -22.07
CA THR A 159 0.63 -16.32 -20.85
C THR A 159 0.11 -17.12 -19.67
N GLU A 160 1.01 -17.76 -18.92
CA GLU A 160 0.67 -18.61 -17.78
C GLU A 160 1.54 -18.23 -16.57
N LYS A 161 0.92 -18.14 -15.37
CA LYS A 161 1.58 -17.85 -14.09
C LYS A 161 1.15 -18.86 -13.04
N THR A 162 2.14 -19.46 -12.36
CA THR A 162 1.95 -20.49 -11.32
C THR A 162 2.60 -20.13 -10.00
N ASP A 163 3.57 -19.19 -9.97
CA ASP A 163 4.08 -18.63 -8.72
C ASP A 163 2.99 -17.77 -8.07
N PRO A 164 2.69 -17.93 -6.78
CA PRO A 164 1.58 -17.23 -6.14
C PRO A 164 1.65 -15.70 -6.24
N LEU A 165 2.85 -15.12 -6.14
CA LEU A 165 3.03 -13.66 -6.24
C LEU A 165 2.88 -13.18 -7.68
N GLU A 166 3.48 -13.89 -8.64
CA GLU A 166 3.35 -13.57 -10.06
C GLU A 166 1.90 -13.72 -10.54
N LEU A 167 1.20 -14.76 -10.10
CA LEU A 167 -0.21 -14.97 -10.39
C LEU A 167 -1.07 -13.80 -9.90
N PHE A 168 -0.85 -13.39 -8.65
CA PHE A 168 -1.61 -12.30 -8.05
C PHE A 168 -1.34 -10.95 -8.76
N ASN A 169 -0.07 -10.66 -9.03
CA ASN A 169 0.32 -9.44 -9.75
C ASN A 169 -0.26 -9.42 -11.16
N TYR A 170 -0.22 -10.55 -11.86
CA TYR A 170 -0.77 -10.67 -13.21
C TYR A 170 -2.28 -10.47 -13.26
N LEU A 171 -3.02 -10.98 -12.27
CA LEU A 171 -4.45 -10.72 -12.14
C LEU A 171 -4.76 -9.25 -11.84
N ASN A 172 -3.94 -8.59 -11.00
CA ASN A 172 -4.07 -7.16 -10.77
C ASN A 172 -3.83 -6.34 -12.05
N GLU A 173 -2.80 -6.72 -12.83
CA GLU A 173 -2.48 -6.07 -14.10
C GLU A 173 -3.63 -6.19 -15.10
N ILE A 174 -4.07 -7.41 -15.40
CA ILE A 174 -5.19 -7.64 -16.33
C ILE A 174 -6.48 -6.97 -15.83
N GLY A 175 -6.80 -7.12 -14.54
CA GLY A 175 -7.98 -6.47 -13.96
C GLY A 175 -7.92 -4.96 -14.09
N GLY A 176 -6.76 -4.36 -13.79
CA GLY A 176 -6.52 -2.93 -13.94
C GLY A 176 -6.64 -2.44 -15.39
N GLU A 177 -6.03 -3.15 -16.34
CA GLU A 177 -6.13 -2.84 -17.77
C GLU A 177 -7.58 -2.83 -18.25
N ASN A 178 -8.39 -3.76 -17.77
CA ASN A 178 -9.80 -3.88 -18.11
C ASN A 178 -10.75 -3.03 -17.25
N GLY A 179 -10.22 -2.13 -16.43
CA GLY A 179 -11.00 -1.20 -15.63
C GLY A 179 -11.78 -1.85 -14.48
N ILE A 180 -11.33 -3.01 -14.01
CA ILE A 180 -11.98 -3.76 -12.93
C ILE A 180 -11.41 -3.33 -11.57
N GLY A 181 -12.26 -3.38 -10.54
CA GLY A 181 -11.87 -3.12 -9.15
C GLY A 181 -11.87 -1.64 -8.75
N GLN A 182 -12.66 -0.82 -9.43
CA GLN A 182 -12.95 0.56 -9.00
C GLN A 182 -14.22 0.57 -8.14
N ASP A 183 -14.15 1.25 -6.97
CA ASP A 183 -15.26 1.34 -6.02
C ASP A 183 -15.48 2.78 -5.57
#